data_88b862b2c8104984d5797bd0d2c80074
#
_entry.id   88b862b2c8104984d5797bd0d2c80074
#
_cell.length_a   1.000
_cell.length_b   1.000
_cell.length_c   1.000
_cell.angle_alpha   90.00
_cell.angle_beta   90.00
_cell.angle_gamma   90.00
#
_symmetry.space_group_name_H-M   'P 1'
#
loop_
_entity.id
_entity.type
_entity.pdbx_description
1 polymer ?
#
loop_
_entity_poly.entity_id
_entity_poly.type
_entity_poly.pdbx_seq_one_letter_code
_entity_poly.pdbx_strand_id
1 'polypeptide(L)'
;GAMGTMVQSYKLSENDFRGKILLDHGYDLQGNNDILCLTQPHIVQEIHQTYFDAGADIIETNTFNANAVSQADYGLENHVYKINLAAAKIARKAAESCGDKLRFVAGAIGPTNQTASLSPDVNNPGFRKISFDELKIAYYEQAKGLLDGGIDIFLIETVFDTLNCKAALMAVQDLQEEYNTNIPIFVSGTITDASGRTLSGQTVEAFWHSIRHANLTAVGLNCALGAKQIRPWLDELSRVADINVFVYPNAGLPNEFGEYDET
;
A
#
# COMPACT_ATOMS: atom_id res chain seq x y z
N GLY A 1 4.64 6.50 -5.71
CA GLY A 1 4.33 6.99 -7.06
C GLY A 1 3.15 6.24 -7.67
N ALA A 2 2.71 6.66 -8.86
CA ALA A 2 1.55 6.06 -9.55
C ALA A 2 1.94 4.73 -10.26
N MET A 3 2.33 3.72 -9.50
CA MET A 3 2.78 2.43 -10.05
C MET A 3 1.76 1.83 -11.02
N GLY A 4 0.48 1.79 -10.66
CA GLY A 4 -0.57 1.25 -11.53
C GLY A 4 -0.67 1.96 -12.88
N THR A 5 -0.65 3.29 -12.89
CA THR A 5 -0.65 4.10 -14.13
C THR A 5 0.59 3.82 -14.98
N MET A 6 1.76 3.70 -14.37
CA MET A 6 2.98 3.38 -15.09
C MET A 6 2.92 1.97 -15.70
N VAL A 7 2.44 0.97 -14.98
CA VAL A 7 2.24 -0.39 -15.49
C VAL A 7 1.27 -0.40 -16.67
N GLN A 8 0.17 0.35 -16.63
CA GLN A 8 -0.80 0.45 -17.72
C GLN A 8 -0.16 0.93 -19.04
N SER A 9 0.86 1.78 -18.98
CA SER A 9 1.56 2.28 -20.18
C SER A 9 2.27 1.18 -20.98
N TYR A 10 2.63 0.07 -20.33
CA TYR A 10 3.26 -1.09 -20.98
C TYR A 10 2.27 -1.99 -21.72
N LYS A 11 0.95 -1.81 -21.53
CA LYS A 11 -0.13 -2.57 -22.20
C LYS A 11 0.07 -4.09 -22.12
N LEU A 12 0.40 -4.57 -20.93
CA LEU A 12 0.69 -5.97 -20.66
C LEU A 12 -0.53 -6.86 -20.90
N SER A 13 -0.29 -8.00 -21.55
CA SER A 13 -1.29 -9.06 -21.77
C SER A 13 -1.33 -10.06 -20.61
N GLU A 14 -2.35 -10.92 -20.57
CA GLU A 14 -2.42 -12.02 -19.59
C GLU A 14 -1.15 -12.88 -19.59
N ASN A 15 -0.57 -13.14 -20.76
CA ASN A 15 0.68 -13.91 -20.88
C ASN A 15 1.86 -13.20 -20.21
N ASP A 16 1.90 -11.87 -20.24
CA ASP A 16 2.94 -11.10 -19.56
C ASP A 16 2.78 -11.18 -18.05
N PHE A 17 1.53 -11.12 -17.54
CA PHE A 17 1.24 -11.31 -16.11
C PHE A 17 1.59 -12.72 -15.64
N ARG A 18 1.36 -13.76 -16.44
CA ARG A 18 1.78 -15.14 -16.13
C ARG A 18 3.30 -15.33 -16.15
N GLY A 19 3.96 -14.63 -17.06
CA GLY A 19 5.38 -14.82 -17.31
C GLY A 19 5.71 -16.29 -17.59
N LYS A 20 6.91 -16.71 -17.21
CA LYS A 20 7.37 -18.11 -17.38
C LYS A 20 7.04 -19.02 -16.20
N ILE A 21 6.66 -18.44 -15.07
CA ILE A 21 6.55 -19.16 -13.78
C ILE A 21 5.11 -19.58 -13.45
N LEU A 22 4.12 -18.98 -14.10
CA LEU A 22 2.68 -19.19 -13.83
C LEU A 22 1.90 -19.57 -15.10
N LEU A 23 2.55 -20.21 -16.06
CA LEU A 23 1.94 -20.58 -17.36
C LEU A 23 0.66 -21.42 -17.21
N ASP A 24 0.69 -22.39 -16.29
CA ASP A 24 -0.41 -23.33 -16.04
C ASP A 24 -1.29 -22.91 -14.86
N HIS A 25 -1.18 -21.65 -14.39
CA HIS A 25 -1.98 -21.14 -13.27
C HIS A 25 -3.47 -21.09 -13.65
N GLY A 26 -4.34 -21.55 -12.72
CA GLY A 26 -5.77 -21.75 -13.01
C GLY A 26 -6.63 -20.48 -13.02
N TYR A 27 -6.09 -19.31 -12.62
CA TYR A 27 -6.80 -18.05 -12.59
C TYR A 27 -6.22 -17.06 -13.59
N ASP A 28 -7.03 -16.11 -14.06
CA ASP A 28 -6.54 -14.97 -14.83
C ASP A 28 -5.77 -14.02 -13.90
N LEU A 29 -4.59 -13.58 -14.35
CA LEU A 29 -3.68 -12.74 -13.56
C LEU A 29 -3.62 -11.29 -14.04
N GLN A 30 -4.19 -10.98 -15.19
CA GLN A 30 -4.22 -9.62 -15.71
C GLN A 30 -4.93 -8.69 -14.72
N GLY A 31 -4.26 -7.60 -14.35
CA GLY A 31 -4.72 -6.66 -13.32
C GLY A 31 -4.08 -6.88 -11.95
N ASN A 32 -3.45 -8.01 -11.68
CA ASN A 32 -2.65 -8.22 -10.48
C ASN A 32 -1.24 -7.62 -10.68
N ASN A 33 -1.11 -6.32 -10.43
CA ASN A 33 0.17 -5.65 -10.63
C ASN A 33 1.28 -6.15 -9.70
N ASP A 34 0.94 -6.66 -8.52
CA ASP A 34 1.91 -7.12 -7.53
C ASP A 34 2.70 -8.33 -8.03
N ILE A 35 2.06 -9.24 -8.81
CA ILE A 35 2.72 -10.42 -9.35
C ILE A 35 3.84 -10.09 -10.34
N LEU A 36 3.81 -8.90 -10.94
CA LEU A 36 4.84 -8.44 -11.89
C LEU A 36 6.24 -8.38 -11.24
N CYS A 37 6.31 -8.29 -9.92
CA CYS A 37 7.58 -8.41 -9.21
C CYS A 37 8.26 -9.77 -9.41
N LEU A 38 7.49 -10.81 -9.70
CA LEU A 38 8.00 -12.16 -10.00
C LEU A 38 8.06 -12.44 -11.51
N THR A 39 7.09 -11.95 -12.28
CA THR A 39 6.93 -12.29 -13.70
C THR A 39 7.61 -11.32 -14.65
N GLN A 40 7.65 -10.02 -14.29
CA GLN A 40 8.22 -8.93 -15.09
C GLN A 40 9.09 -7.99 -14.22
N PRO A 41 10.07 -8.50 -13.47
CA PRO A 41 10.84 -7.69 -12.51
C PRO A 41 11.58 -6.51 -13.15
N HIS A 42 11.95 -6.62 -14.43
CA HIS A 42 12.64 -5.54 -15.17
C HIS A 42 11.73 -4.32 -15.38
N ILE A 43 10.43 -4.51 -15.63
CA ILE A 43 9.47 -3.42 -15.79
C ILE A 43 9.31 -2.68 -14.46
N VAL A 44 9.15 -3.40 -13.36
CA VAL A 44 9.03 -2.79 -12.02
C VAL A 44 10.31 -2.02 -11.67
N GLN A 45 11.49 -2.57 -11.96
CA GLN A 45 12.77 -1.89 -11.74
C GLN A 45 12.89 -0.61 -12.57
N GLU A 46 12.51 -0.64 -13.85
CA GLU A 46 12.52 0.52 -14.75
C GLU A 46 11.62 1.64 -14.25
N ILE A 47 10.41 1.31 -13.78
CA ILE A 47 9.50 2.28 -13.18
C ILE A 47 10.14 2.93 -11.94
N HIS A 48 10.72 2.15 -11.05
CA HIS A 48 11.40 2.69 -9.87
C HIS A 48 12.55 3.63 -10.25
N GLN A 49 13.36 3.25 -11.25
CA GLN A 49 14.45 4.08 -11.75
C GLN A 49 13.92 5.41 -12.31
N THR A 50 12.84 5.38 -13.08
CA THR A 50 12.22 6.59 -13.63
C THR A 50 11.83 7.59 -12.54
N TYR A 51 11.29 7.12 -11.41
CA TYR A 51 10.97 8.00 -10.28
C TYR A 51 12.23 8.57 -9.60
N PHE A 52 13.28 7.76 -9.43
CA PHE A 52 14.55 8.25 -8.89
C PHE A 52 15.23 9.27 -9.82
N ASP A 53 15.18 9.04 -11.13
CA ASP A 53 15.73 9.97 -12.13
C ASP A 53 14.96 11.29 -12.15
N ALA A 54 13.65 11.25 -11.87
CA ALA A 54 12.82 12.44 -11.67
C ALA A 54 13.10 13.16 -10.33
N GLY A 55 13.93 12.60 -9.45
CA GLY A 55 14.39 13.23 -8.22
C GLY A 55 13.73 12.73 -6.94
N ALA A 56 12.93 11.66 -6.97
CA ALA A 56 12.33 11.10 -5.76
C ALA A 56 13.42 10.65 -4.77
N ASP A 57 13.25 10.93 -3.49
CA ASP A 57 14.13 10.44 -2.41
C ASP A 57 13.63 9.13 -1.80
N ILE A 58 12.33 8.86 -1.90
CA ILE A 58 11.67 7.65 -1.42
C ILE A 58 10.85 7.06 -2.57
N ILE A 59 10.92 5.75 -2.77
CA ILE A 59 10.01 5.00 -3.63
C ILE A 59 9.23 3.96 -2.81
N GLU A 60 8.06 3.61 -3.30
CA GLU A 60 7.21 2.57 -2.72
C GLU A 60 7.41 1.25 -3.48
N THR A 61 7.40 0.13 -2.77
CA THR A 61 7.41 -1.20 -3.41
C THR A 61 6.10 -1.43 -4.17
N ASN A 62 6.12 -2.26 -5.21
CA ASN A 62 4.93 -2.68 -5.94
C ASN A 62 4.21 -3.83 -5.21
N THR A 63 3.60 -3.52 -4.05
CA THR A 63 3.04 -4.51 -3.11
C THR A 63 1.71 -4.05 -2.48
N PHE A 64 0.99 -3.15 -3.14
CA PHE A 64 -0.24 -2.55 -2.61
C PHE A 64 -1.28 -3.60 -2.19
N ASN A 65 -1.50 -4.66 -3.00
CA ASN A 65 -2.41 -5.76 -2.72
C ASN A 65 -1.70 -7.08 -2.40
N ALA A 66 -0.40 -7.05 -2.08
CA ALA A 66 0.42 -8.25 -1.90
C ALA A 66 0.23 -8.92 -0.53
N ASN A 67 -0.99 -8.99 -0.02
CA ASN A 67 -1.39 -9.74 1.18
C ASN A 67 -2.23 -10.96 0.80
N ALA A 68 -2.29 -11.96 1.68
CA ALA A 68 -2.95 -13.24 1.40
C ALA A 68 -4.46 -13.09 1.11
N VAL A 69 -5.12 -12.12 1.75
CA VAL A 69 -6.57 -11.86 1.57
C VAL A 69 -6.87 -11.36 0.16
N SER A 70 -6.10 -10.39 -0.34
CA SER A 70 -6.27 -9.85 -1.69
C SER A 70 -5.76 -10.80 -2.77
N GLN A 71 -4.64 -11.50 -2.52
CA GLN A 71 -4.07 -12.44 -3.47
C GLN A 71 -4.90 -13.73 -3.64
N ALA A 72 -5.78 -14.06 -2.69
CA ALA A 72 -6.73 -15.17 -2.81
C ALA A 72 -7.68 -15.02 -4.01
N ASP A 73 -8.02 -13.80 -4.42
CA ASP A 73 -8.84 -13.57 -5.63
C ASP A 73 -8.16 -14.07 -6.91
N TYR A 74 -6.85 -14.22 -6.87
CA TYR A 74 -6.02 -14.72 -7.96
C TYR A 74 -5.45 -16.13 -7.71
N GLY A 75 -5.80 -16.79 -6.58
CA GLY A 75 -5.23 -18.08 -6.17
C GLY A 75 -3.72 -18.02 -5.89
N LEU A 76 -3.24 -16.87 -5.44
CA LEU A 76 -1.80 -16.58 -5.22
C LEU A 76 -1.45 -16.33 -3.75
N GLU A 77 -2.34 -16.69 -2.80
CA GLU A 77 -2.11 -16.52 -1.37
C GLU A 77 -0.80 -17.17 -0.89
N ASN A 78 -0.39 -18.28 -1.50
CA ASN A 78 0.86 -18.97 -1.18
C ASN A 78 2.12 -18.31 -1.80
N HIS A 79 1.97 -17.21 -2.53
CA HIS A 79 3.06 -16.47 -3.16
C HIS A 79 3.36 -15.14 -2.47
N VAL A 80 2.58 -14.76 -1.47
CA VAL A 80 2.64 -13.46 -0.77
C VAL A 80 4.04 -13.12 -0.30
N TYR A 81 4.67 -14.00 0.48
CA TYR A 81 6.04 -13.77 0.95
C TYR A 81 7.03 -13.55 -0.22
N LYS A 82 6.93 -14.37 -1.27
CA LYS A 82 7.85 -14.27 -2.43
C LYS A 82 7.64 -12.97 -3.22
N ILE A 83 6.39 -12.54 -3.40
CA ILE A 83 6.05 -11.28 -4.08
C ILE A 83 6.68 -10.11 -3.33
N ASN A 84 6.45 -10.02 -2.03
CA ASN A 84 6.95 -8.94 -1.19
C ASN A 84 8.49 -8.91 -1.11
N LEU A 85 9.11 -10.06 -0.93
CA LEU A 85 10.56 -10.20 -0.94
C LEU A 85 11.18 -9.72 -2.27
N ALA A 86 10.58 -10.14 -3.39
CA ALA A 86 11.06 -9.74 -4.72
C ALA A 86 10.85 -8.24 -4.95
N ALA A 87 9.69 -7.71 -4.61
CA ALA A 87 9.37 -6.29 -4.76
C ALA A 87 10.36 -5.40 -3.99
N ALA A 88 10.62 -5.72 -2.72
CA ALA A 88 11.57 -4.99 -1.90
C ALA A 88 13.00 -5.06 -2.46
N LYS A 89 13.44 -6.23 -2.91
CA LYS A 89 14.76 -6.38 -3.57
C LYS A 89 14.89 -5.60 -4.87
N ILE A 90 13.84 -5.56 -5.69
CA ILE A 90 13.82 -4.77 -6.93
C ILE A 90 13.95 -3.27 -6.61
N ALA A 91 13.16 -2.78 -5.65
CA ALA A 91 13.21 -1.40 -5.22
C ALA A 91 14.57 -1.03 -4.60
N ARG A 92 15.15 -1.91 -3.77
CA ARG A 92 16.49 -1.74 -3.18
C ARG A 92 17.56 -1.64 -4.27
N LYS A 93 17.52 -2.54 -5.25
CA LYS A 93 18.45 -2.52 -6.39
C LYS A 93 18.37 -1.22 -7.18
N ALA A 94 17.15 -0.69 -7.39
CA ALA A 94 16.98 0.61 -8.04
C ALA A 94 17.57 1.76 -7.19
N ALA A 95 17.36 1.73 -5.87
CA ALA A 95 17.92 2.72 -4.94
C ALA A 95 19.47 2.71 -4.95
N GLU A 96 20.09 1.53 -4.91
CA GLU A 96 21.53 1.36 -4.95
C GLU A 96 22.15 1.81 -6.28
N SER A 97 21.41 1.78 -7.37
CA SER A 97 21.89 2.25 -8.68
C SER A 97 22.00 3.78 -8.81
N CYS A 98 21.48 4.54 -7.85
CA CYS A 98 21.52 6.01 -7.85
C CYS A 98 22.86 6.65 -7.44
N GLY A 99 23.91 5.86 -7.23
CA GLY A 99 25.24 6.33 -6.84
C GLY A 99 25.27 6.86 -5.39
N ASP A 100 25.92 8.00 -5.18
CA ASP A 100 26.12 8.57 -3.82
C ASP A 100 24.87 9.23 -3.21
N LYS A 101 23.77 9.32 -3.94
CA LYS A 101 22.53 9.88 -3.41
C LYS A 101 21.84 8.90 -2.48
N LEU A 102 21.60 9.33 -1.25
CA LEU A 102 20.80 8.55 -0.31
C LEU A 102 19.36 8.42 -0.82
N ARG A 103 18.88 7.18 -0.97
CA ARG A 103 17.55 6.82 -1.43
C ARG A 103 16.92 5.80 -0.50
N PHE A 104 15.62 5.92 -0.27
CA PHE A 104 14.89 5.06 0.65
C PHE A 104 13.84 4.24 -0.08
N VAL A 105 13.58 3.07 0.47
CA VAL A 105 12.54 2.14 0.01
C VAL A 105 11.46 2.01 1.07
N ALA A 106 10.24 2.43 0.74
CA ALA A 106 9.06 2.21 1.56
C ALA A 106 8.36 0.92 1.13
N GLY A 107 8.24 -0.03 2.05
CA GLY A 107 7.46 -1.25 1.87
C GLY A 107 5.97 -0.94 1.98
N ALA A 108 5.27 -0.90 0.84
CA ALA A 108 3.86 -0.57 0.77
C ALA A 108 2.98 -1.73 1.27
N ILE A 109 2.09 -1.42 2.21
CA ILE A 109 1.08 -2.31 2.80
C ILE A 109 -0.27 -1.63 2.61
N GLY A 110 -0.98 -1.99 1.54
CA GLY A 110 -2.29 -1.45 1.23
C GLY A 110 -3.43 -2.15 1.98
N PRO A 111 -4.67 -1.67 1.77
CA PRO A 111 -5.84 -2.28 2.38
C PRO A 111 -6.14 -3.66 1.76
N THR A 112 -6.92 -4.45 2.48
CA THR A 112 -7.51 -5.67 1.94
C THR A 112 -8.87 -5.40 1.29
N ASN A 113 -9.32 -6.28 0.40
CA ASN A 113 -10.67 -6.27 -0.18
C ASN A 113 -11.77 -6.70 0.81
N GLN A 114 -11.40 -7.03 2.06
CA GLN A 114 -12.31 -7.37 3.15
C GLN A 114 -12.04 -6.45 4.35
N THR A 115 -13.11 -6.03 5.03
CA THR A 115 -13.02 -5.10 6.17
C THR A 115 -13.49 -5.77 7.45
N ALA A 116 -12.81 -5.47 8.56
CA ALA A 116 -13.20 -5.97 9.88
C ALA A 116 -14.23 -5.07 10.57
N SER A 117 -14.41 -3.81 10.15
CA SER A 117 -15.37 -2.88 10.75
C SER A 117 -16.74 -2.91 10.07
N LEU A 118 -16.80 -3.19 8.77
CA LEU A 118 -18.01 -3.12 7.97
C LEU A 118 -18.57 -4.49 7.66
N SER A 119 -19.91 -4.62 7.73
CA SER A 119 -20.56 -5.83 7.24
C SER A 119 -20.68 -5.77 5.71
N PRO A 120 -20.33 -6.84 4.98
CA PRO A 120 -20.63 -6.95 3.56
C PRO A 120 -22.10 -7.30 3.29
N ASP A 121 -22.87 -7.66 4.33
CA ASP A 121 -24.30 -7.98 4.26
C ASP A 121 -25.13 -6.91 4.97
N VAL A 122 -25.90 -6.15 4.20
CA VAL A 122 -26.76 -5.07 4.69
C VAL A 122 -27.85 -5.59 5.66
N ASN A 123 -28.30 -6.82 5.48
CA ASN A 123 -29.32 -7.45 6.32
C ASN A 123 -28.75 -8.07 7.59
N ASN A 124 -27.44 -8.21 7.68
CA ASN A 124 -26.75 -8.73 8.86
C ASN A 124 -25.60 -7.79 9.27
N PRO A 125 -25.89 -6.66 9.92
CA PRO A 125 -24.88 -5.65 10.25
C PRO A 125 -23.82 -6.13 11.24
N GLY A 126 -24.08 -7.22 11.96
CA GLY A 126 -23.10 -7.85 12.87
C GLY A 126 -22.11 -8.78 12.18
N PHE A 127 -22.38 -9.19 10.94
CA PHE A 127 -21.51 -10.13 10.23
C PHE A 127 -20.18 -9.47 9.82
N ARG A 128 -19.10 -10.20 9.95
CA ARG A 128 -17.77 -9.84 9.43
C ARG A 128 -17.23 -11.00 8.61
N LYS A 129 -16.73 -10.68 7.42
CA LYS A 129 -16.18 -11.68 6.50
C LYS A 129 -14.76 -12.11 6.91
N ILE A 130 -14.08 -11.26 7.66
CA ILE A 130 -12.73 -11.49 8.14
C ILE A 130 -12.59 -10.99 9.59
N SER A 131 -11.84 -11.70 10.39
CA SER A 131 -11.49 -11.32 11.76
C SER A 131 -10.22 -10.46 11.82
N PHE A 132 -10.00 -9.80 12.95
CA PHE A 132 -8.77 -9.06 13.24
C PHE A 132 -7.53 -9.96 13.18
N ASP A 133 -7.61 -11.17 13.75
CA ASP A 133 -6.48 -12.10 13.80
C ASP A 133 -6.10 -12.63 12.42
N GLU A 134 -7.08 -12.92 11.56
CA GLU A 134 -6.83 -13.32 10.17
C GLU A 134 -6.16 -12.20 9.37
N LEU A 135 -6.61 -10.96 9.55
CA LEU A 135 -5.96 -9.79 8.95
C LEU A 135 -4.53 -9.62 9.44
N LYS A 136 -4.31 -9.74 10.75
CA LYS A 136 -2.98 -9.64 11.36
C LYS A 136 -2.02 -10.68 10.78
N ILE A 137 -2.45 -11.92 10.63
CA ILE A 137 -1.65 -12.99 10.01
C ILE A 137 -1.30 -12.65 8.56
N ALA A 138 -2.28 -12.19 7.77
CA ALA A 138 -2.05 -11.83 6.37
C ALA A 138 -1.06 -10.66 6.22
N TYR A 139 -1.18 -9.64 7.05
CA TYR A 139 -0.26 -8.50 7.05
C TYR A 139 1.12 -8.86 7.59
N TYR A 140 1.21 -9.80 8.55
CA TYR A 140 2.50 -10.26 9.06
C TYR A 140 3.33 -10.94 7.97
N GLU A 141 2.74 -11.82 7.17
CA GLU A 141 3.44 -12.47 6.05
C GLU A 141 3.91 -11.46 5.01
N GLN A 142 3.07 -10.48 4.67
CA GLN A 142 3.42 -9.37 3.79
C GLN A 142 4.60 -8.57 4.34
N ALA A 143 4.50 -8.11 5.58
CA ALA A 143 5.53 -7.30 6.25
C ALA A 143 6.85 -8.06 6.37
N LYS A 144 6.80 -9.38 6.64
CA LYS A 144 8.00 -10.23 6.70
C LYS A 144 8.74 -10.28 5.37
N GLY A 145 8.05 -10.49 4.26
CA GLY A 145 8.67 -10.47 2.94
C GLY A 145 9.32 -9.12 2.61
N LEU A 146 8.68 -8.03 2.97
CA LEU A 146 9.20 -6.67 2.81
C LEU A 146 10.47 -6.44 3.65
N LEU A 147 10.43 -6.82 4.94
CA LEU A 147 11.57 -6.71 5.85
C LEU A 147 12.78 -7.49 5.34
N ASP A 148 12.58 -8.75 5.00
CA ASP A 148 13.64 -9.64 4.50
C ASP A 148 14.20 -9.16 3.14
N GLY A 149 13.42 -8.39 2.39
CA GLY A 149 13.81 -7.75 1.13
C GLY A 149 14.61 -6.45 1.30
N GLY A 150 14.69 -5.90 2.51
CA GLY A 150 15.55 -4.77 2.86
C GLY A 150 14.90 -3.40 2.64
N ILE A 151 13.66 -3.21 3.08
CA ILE A 151 13.01 -1.90 3.13
C ILE A 151 13.60 -1.00 4.22
N ASP A 152 13.41 0.33 4.10
CA ASP A 152 13.79 1.33 5.10
C ASP A 152 12.61 1.84 5.90
N ILE A 153 11.39 1.71 5.37
CA ILE A 153 10.15 2.26 5.94
C ILE A 153 9.03 1.24 5.73
N PHE A 154 8.21 0.97 6.73
CA PHE A 154 6.90 0.36 6.53
C PHE A 154 5.89 1.46 6.23
N LEU A 155 5.21 1.39 5.08
CA LEU A 155 4.17 2.32 4.67
C LEU A 155 2.82 1.60 4.63
N ILE A 156 2.02 1.78 5.69
CA ILE A 156 0.63 1.32 5.73
C ILE A 156 -0.22 2.41 5.09
N GLU A 157 -0.70 2.18 3.88
CA GLU A 157 -1.31 3.22 3.06
C GLU A 157 -2.78 2.97 2.70
N THR A 158 -3.46 4.06 2.28
CA THR A 158 -4.84 4.02 1.77
C THR A 158 -5.81 3.45 2.81
N VAL A 159 -5.58 3.81 4.07
CA VAL A 159 -6.40 3.34 5.17
C VAL A 159 -7.79 3.97 5.12
N PHE A 160 -8.80 3.15 4.88
CA PHE A 160 -10.22 3.53 4.95
C PHE A 160 -10.98 2.80 6.06
N ASP A 161 -10.37 1.77 6.66
CA ASP A 161 -10.86 1.05 7.84
C ASP A 161 -9.74 1.00 8.90
N THR A 162 -9.96 1.68 10.02
CA THR A 162 -8.94 1.79 11.07
C THR A 162 -8.74 0.50 11.86
N LEU A 163 -9.71 -0.42 11.85
CA LEU A 163 -9.51 -1.73 12.48
C LEU A 163 -8.56 -2.60 11.63
N ASN A 164 -8.69 -2.56 10.30
CA ASN A 164 -7.72 -3.18 9.40
C ASN A 164 -6.31 -2.57 9.59
N CYS A 165 -6.24 -1.23 9.70
CA CYS A 165 -4.98 -0.55 9.97
C CYS A 165 -4.33 -1.00 11.28
N LYS A 166 -5.11 -1.17 12.35
CA LYS A 166 -4.61 -1.67 13.63
C LYS A 166 -4.10 -3.11 13.53
N ALA A 167 -4.73 -3.95 12.71
CA ALA A 167 -4.23 -5.30 12.45
C ALA A 167 -2.87 -5.27 11.73
N ALA A 168 -2.71 -4.38 10.74
CA ALA A 168 -1.43 -4.17 10.06
C ALA A 168 -0.35 -3.61 11.00
N LEU A 169 -0.69 -2.61 11.80
CA LEU A 169 0.22 -2.03 12.80
C LEU A 169 0.70 -3.08 13.80
N MET A 170 -0.22 -3.89 14.33
CA MET A 170 0.12 -4.95 15.27
C MET A 170 1.00 -6.02 14.62
N ALA A 171 0.72 -6.40 13.37
CA ALA A 171 1.56 -7.32 12.60
C ALA A 171 2.99 -6.81 12.42
N VAL A 172 3.15 -5.52 12.08
CA VAL A 172 4.46 -4.88 11.93
C VAL A 172 5.18 -4.78 13.27
N GLN A 173 4.48 -4.43 14.36
CA GLN A 173 5.07 -4.35 15.70
C GLN A 173 5.57 -5.72 16.18
N ASP A 174 4.73 -6.76 16.09
CA ASP A 174 5.13 -8.12 16.44
C ASP A 174 6.36 -8.58 15.66
N LEU A 175 6.40 -8.27 14.35
CA LEU A 175 7.54 -8.59 13.50
C LEU A 175 8.81 -7.84 13.93
N GLN A 176 8.70 -6.55 14.27
CA GLN A 176 9.84 -5.76 14.73
C GLN A 176 10.37 -6.24 16.07
N GLU A 177 9.49 -6.66 16.98
CA GLU A 177 9.88 -7.27 18.26
C GLU A 177 10.60 -8.60 18.03
N GLU A 178 10.05 -9.49 17.18
CA GLU A 178 10.66 -10.79 16.87
C GLU A 178 12.05 -10.68 16.26
N TYR A 179 12.24 -9.72 15.33
CA TYR A 179 13.50 -9.53 14.61
C TYR A 179 14.42 -8.50 15.27
N ASN A 180 14.02 -7.93 16.41
CA ASN A 180 14.76 -6.89 17.13
C ASN A 180 15.17 -5.72 16.20
N THR A 181 14.21 -5.22 15.42
CA THR A 181 14.39 -4.10 14.49
C THR A 181 13.54 -2.90 14.92
N ASN A 182 13.84 -1.72 14.37
CA ASN A 182 13.08 -0.50 14.63
C ASN A 182 12.98 0.33 13.33
N ILE A 183 12.34 -0.25 12.32
CA ILE A 183 12.11 0.41 11.04
C ILE A 183 10.98 1.43 11.20
N PRO A 184 11.14 2.68 10.71
CA PRO A 184 10.10 3.70 10.75
C PRO A 184 8.77 3.22 10.16
N ILE A 185 7.66 3.58 10.82
CA ILE A 185 6.31 3.26 10.36
C ILE A 185 5.61 4.55 9.93
N PHE A 186 5.17 4.59 8.68
CA PHE A 186 4.34 5.64 8.11
C PHE A 186 2.93 5.09 7.91
N VAL A 187 1.91 5.92 8.19
CA VAL A 187 0.51 5.54 7.93
C VAL A 187 -0.19 6.64 7.16
N SER A 188 -0.90 6.32 6.08
CA SER A 188 -1.74 7.28 5.38
C SER A 188 -3.19 6.81 5.27
N GLY A 189 -4.10 7.71 5.63
CA GLY A 189 -5.54 7.51 5.51
C GLY A 189 -6.08 8.01 4.18
N THR A 190 -7.22 7.49 3.77
CA THR A 190 -7.93 7.93 2.57
C THR A 190 -9.27 8.51 2.92
N ILE A 191 -9.47 9.78 2.54
CA ILE A 191 -10.74 10.49 2.66
C ILE A 191 -11.53 10.20 1.39
N THR A 192 -12.67 9.52 1.55
CA THR A 192 -13.42 8.96 0.41
C THR A 192 -14.42 9.94 -0.21
N ASP A 193 -14.73 11.03 0.48
CA ASP A 193 -15.71 12.01 0.01
C ASP A 193 -15.46 13.44 0.53
N ALA A 194 -16.24 14.38 0.03
CA ALA A 194 -16.16 15.79 0.42
C ALA A 194 -16.61 16.06 1.88
N SER A 195 -17.13 15.08 2.62
CA SER A 195 -17.46 15.22 4.04
C SER A 195 -16.26 15.08 4.97
N GLY A 196 -15.09 14.73 4.42
CA GLY A 196 -13.85 14.56 5.18
C GLY A 196 -13.79 13.27 6.00
N ARG A 197 -14.49 12.23 5.54
CA ARG A 197 -14.54 10.95 6.25
C ARG A 197 -13.90 9.82 5.47
N THR A 198 -13.34 8.87 6.21
CA THR A 198 -12.97 7.55 5.66
C THR A 198 -14.23 6.75 5.34
N LEU A 199 -14.10 5.66 4.58
CA LEU A 199 -15.21 4.77 4.26
C LEU A 199 -15.89 4.19 5.52
N SER A 200 -15.13 3.95 6.59
CA SER A 200 -15.66 3.52 7.89
C SER A 200 -16.29 4.66 8.71
N GLY A 201 -16.38 5.87 8.16
CA GLY A 201 -17.12 7.01 8.73
C GLY A 201 -16.31 7.89 9.67
N GLN A 202 -15.02 7.66 9.85
CA GLN A 202 -14.16 8.44 10.74
C GLN A 202 -13.73 9.77 10.10
N THR A 203 -13.73 10.86 10.88
CA THR A 203 -13.08 12.11 10.53
C THR A 203 -11.55 11.96 10.57
N VAL A 204 -10.82 12.93 10.03
CA VAL A 204 -9.36 12.97 10.07
C VAL A 204 -8.82 12.93 11.50
N GLU A 205 -9.43 13.70 12.40
CA GLU A 205 -9.07 13.69 13.83
C GLU A 205 -9.35 12.32 14.47
N ALA A 206 -10.50 11.70 14.18
CA ALA A 206 -10.85 10.37 14.70
C ALA A 206 -9.89 9.29 14.15
N PHE A 207 -9.50 9.39 12.87
CA PHE A 207 -8.48 8.54 12.27
C PHE A 207 -7.15 8.66 13.04
N TRP A 208 -6.64 9.88 13.23
CA TRP A 208 -5.42 10.10 13.98
C TRP A 208 -5.48 9.53 15.41
N HIS A 209 -6.52 9.85 16.16
CA HIS A 209 -6.69 9.33 17.51
C HIS A 209 -6.81 7.81 17.58
N SER A 210 -7.30 7.17 16.51
CA SER A 210 -7.39 5.71 16.45
C SER A 210 -6.05 5.01 16.36
N ILE A 211 -5.01 5.66 15.78
CA ILE A 211 -3.72 5.04 15.46
C ILE A 211 -2.52 5.66 16.23
N ARG A 212 -2.65 6.85 16.82
CA ARG A 212 -1.55 7.58 17.48
C ARG A 212 -0.85 6.82 18.62
N HIS A 213 -1.48 5.76 19.14
CA HIS A 213 -0.89 4.91 20.17
C HIS A 213 0.22 3.99 19.63
N ALA A 214 0.26 3.74 18.34
CA ALA A 214 1.33 3.00 17.69
C ALA A 214 2.51 3.97 17.42
N ASN A 215 3.71 3.61 17.78
CA ASN A 215 4.91 4.45 17.68
C ASN A 215 5.23 4.82 16.20
N LEU A 216 4.44 5.74 15.63
CA LEU A 216 4.52 6.16 14.25
C LEU A 216 5.58 7.25 14.06
N THR A 217 6.28 7.22 12.93
CA THR A 217 7.22 8.27 12.51
C THR A 217 6.53 9.38 11.72
N ALA A 218 5.51 9.03 10.92
CA ALA A 218 4.74 9.99 10.13
C ALA A 218 3.30 9.49 9.92
N VAL A 219 2.38 10.44 9.78
CA VAL A 219 0.99 10.20 9.41
C VAL A 219 0.60 11.07 8.22
N GLY A 220 -0.25 10.59 7.35
CA GLY A 220 -0.61 11.32 6.15
C GLY A 220 -1.98 11.01 5.59
N LEU A 221 -2.24 11.61 4.42
CA LEU A 221 -3.42 11.34 3.61
C LEU A 221 -3.00 11.04 2.18
N ASN A 222 -3.69 10.12 1.51
CA ASN A 222 -3.39 9.79 0.13
C ASN A 222 -4.63 9.45 -0.69
N CYS A 223 -4.47 9.51 -2.02
CA CYS A 223 -5.46 9.08 -3.01
C CYS A 223 -6.82 9.79 -2.92
N ALA A 224 -7.83 9.24 -3.58
CA ALA A 224 -9.25 9.63 -3.68
C ALA A 224 -9.48 11.07 -4.15
N LEU A 225 -8.83 12.05 -3.54
CA LEU A 225 -9.01 13.48 -3.81
C LEU A 225 -7.79 14.08 -4.51
N GLY A 226 -8.01 15.11 -5.33
CA GLY A 226 -6.95 15.93 -5.89
C GLY A 226 -6.33 16.87 -4.82
N ALA A 227 -5.19 17.49 -5.17
CA ALA A 227 -4.41 18.31 -4.24
C ALA A 227 -5.23 19.46 -3.61
N LYS A 228 -6.13 20.05 -4.37
CA LYS A 228 -6.99 21.15 -3.90
C LYS A 228 -8.04 20.66 -2.89
N GLN A 229 -8.64 19.50 -3.14
CA GLN A 229 -9.70 18.95 -2.30
C GLN A 229 -9.16 18.33 -1.01
N ILE A 230 -7.96 17.73 -1.04
CA ILE A 230 -7.35 17.08 0.14
C ILE A 230 -6.75 18.11 1.12
N ARG A 231 -6.41 19.32 0.66
CA ARG A 231 -5.73 20.35 1.46
C ARG A 231 -6.42 20.68 2.80
N PRO A 232 -7.75 20.92 2.87
CA PRO A 232 -8.41 21.23 4.16
C PRO A 232 -8.23 20.11 5.20
N TRP A 233 -8.27 18.87 4.75
CA TRP A 233 -8.14 17.68 5.61
C TRP A 233 -6.69 17.47 6.05
N LEU A 234 -5.73 17.82 5.20
CA LEU A 234 -4.32 17.82 5.56
C LEU A 234 -4.02 18.92 6.60
N ASP A 235 -4.62 20.10 6.45
CA ASP A 235 -4.51 21.19 7.42
C ASP A 235 -5.12 20.80 8.78
N GLU A 236 -6.22 20.04 8.79
CA GLU A 236 -6.80 19.48 10.01
C GLU A 236 -5.85 18.47 10.67
N LEU A 237 -5.35 17.50 9.89
CA LEU A 237 -4.40 16.51 10.38
C LEU A 237 -3.15 17.16 10.96
N SER A 238 -2.61 18.16 10.28
CA SER A 238 -1.41 18.90 10.68
C SER A 238 -1.56 19.65 12.00
N ARG A 239 -2.81 20.00 12.37
CA ARG A 239 -3.09 20.68 13.66
C ARG A 239 -3.22 19.71 14.84
N VAL A 240 -3.64 18.47 14.57
CA VAL A 240 -3.91 17.48 15.63
C VAL A 240 -2.80 16.45 15.80
N ALA A 241 -2.00 16.21 14.75
CA ALA A 241 -0.88 15.29 14.81
C ALA A 241 0.36 15.97 15.43
N ASP A 242 1.01 15.26 16.34
CA ASP A 242 2.25 15.67 17.02
C ASP A 242 3.50 15.01 16.44
N ILE A 243 3.38 14.44 15.22
CA ILE A 243 4.45 13.83 14.43
C ILE A 243 4.49 14.42 13.01
N ASN A 244 5.44 14.00 12.19
CA ASN A 244 5.54 14.45 10.80
C ASN A 244 4.27 14.13 10.00
N VAL A 245 3.85 15.07 9.14
CA VAL A 245 2.68 14.92 8.29
C VAL A 245 3.10 14.90 6.82
N PHE A 246 2.50 14.00 6.02
CA PHE A 246 2.78 13.87 4.59
C PHE A 246 1.50 13.69 3.78
N VAL A 247 1.58 13.91 2.46
CA VAL A 247 0.44 13.76 1.55
C VAL A 247 0.90 13.40 0.14
N TYR A 248 0.16 12.51 -0.52
CA TYR A 248 0.29 12.21 -1.95
C TYR A 248 -1.11 12.05 -2.57
N PRO A 249 -1.67 13.17 -3.09
CA PRO A 249 -3.00 13.19 -3.68
C PRO A 249 -3.02 12.54 -5.07
N ASN A 250 -4.22 12.26 -5.58
CA ASN A 250 -4.41 12.00 -6.99
C ASN A 250 -4.19 13.27 -7.82
N ALA A 251 -3.95 13.11 -9.12
CA ALA A 251 -3.93 14.20 -10.10
C ALA A 251 -5.39 14.60 -10.49
N GLY A 252 -6.16 15.01 -9.50
CA GLY A 252 -7.60 15.29 -9.61
C GLY A 252 -8.48 14.07 -9.32
N LEU A 253 -9.74 14.17 -9.73
CA LEU A 253 -10.69 13.05 -9.73
C LEU A 253 -10.61 12.34 -11.09
N PRO A 254 -10.81 11.01 -11.14
CA PRO A 254 -10.85 10.31 -12.41
C PRO A 254 -12.05 10.81 -13.24
N ASN A 255 -11.83 11.06 -14.53
CA ASN A 255 -12.87 11.36 -15.49
C ASN A 255 -13.68 10.10 -15.84
N GLU A 256 -14.69 10.23 -16.70
CA GLU A 256 -15.54 9.11 -17.13
C GLU A 256 -14.79 7.96 -17.84
N PHE A 257 -13.56 8.20 -18.29
CA PHE A 257 -12.66 7.20 -18.89
C PHE A 257 -11.65 6.63 -17.88
N GLY A 258 -11.69 7.07 -16.61
CA GLY A 258 -10.74 6.65 -15.58
C GLY A 258 -9.37 7.34 -15.66
N GLU A 259 -9.24 8.40 -16.47
CA GLU A 259 -8.03 9.19 -16.61
C GLU A 259 -8.05 10.39 -15.64
N TYR A 260 -6.88 10.92 -15.30
CA TYR A 260 -6.73 12.04 -14.39
C TYR A 260 -6.32 13.29 -15.17
N ASP A 261 -7.02 14.41 -14.95
CA ASP A 261 -6.89 15.63 -15.76
C ASP A 261 -6.04 16.73 -15.09
N GLU A 262 -5.68 16.60 -13.82
CA GLU A 262 -4.79 17.57 -13.13
C GLU A 262 -3.30 17.25 -13.41
N THR A 263 -2.51 18.30 -13.68
CA THR A 263 -1.06 18.25 -13.95
C THR A 263 -0.25 18.68 -12.73
#